data_5c081c43dc685d1e6a62aa0251b4711e
#
_entry.id   5c081c43dc685d1e6a62aa0251b4711e
#
_cell.length_a   1.000
_cell.length_b   1.000
_cell.length_c   1.000
_cell.angle_alpha   90.00
_cell.angle_beta   90.00
_cell.angle_gamma   90.00
#
_symmetry.space_group_name_H-M   'P 1'
#
loop_
_entity.id
_entity.type
_entity.pdbx_description
1 polymer ?
#
loop_
_entity_poly.entity_id
_entity_poly.type
_entity_poly.pdbx_seq_one_letter_code
_entity_poly.pdbx_strand_id
1 'polypeptide(L)'
;MSSPNAPLGGIRVVSLAEQFPGPFATLLLGDLGADVIQIERPRGGDPSRAFPGLYQALNRGKRSVALDLKDPEALAACRTLIGTADVVLEGFRPGVLGRLGLGHDQLAQDNPALVYVSVSGFGQHGPLRDLPAHDLTFQALAGLLDTAEPRIPHLALADLFGGMFTAFAAVTGALAARSSGRGGYYDVAMFDTLLTVAATKLVPHANALPADTLGLDPGYGLFATADGTWVSLSIAFEDHFWAALCTALDMPDAHDLTSAQRIDRREALHAAIAERISAQPADHWDAVLAGAGIPYGRLNTAEDLLADPHVALRQMFQSIATPDGEQTFIRQPLLVDGVAHGPRRGVPRLGEHTAELLTAAGIAPAVVDRLVAPLSESTPSPIY
;
A
#
# COMPACT_ATOMS: atom_id res chain seq x y z
N MET A 1 -22.39 -5.68 9.09
CA MET A 1 -22.79 -4.40 9.71
C MET A 1 -21.51 -3.67 10.11
N SER A 2 -21.34 -2.40 9.77
CA SER A 2 -20.22 -1.58 10.23
C SER A 2 -20.27 -1.45 11.76
N SER A 3 -19.10 -1.42 12.43
CA SER A 3 -19.06 -1.04 13.85
C SER A 3 -19.59 0.39 13.98
N PRO A 4 -20.45 0.70 14.92
CA PRO A 4 -20.94 2.08 15.09
C PRO A 4 -19.82 3.10 15.31
N ASN A 5 -18.60 2.65 15.65
CA ASN A 5 -17.42 3.49 15.91
C ASN A 5 -16.32 3.35 14.84
N ALA A 6 -16.58 2.74 13.67
CA ALA A 6 -15.58 2.67 12.62
C ALA A 6 -15.45 4.05 11.94
N PRO A 7 -14.22 4.59 11.76
CA PRO A 7 -13.99 5.95 11.22
C PRO A 7 -14.67 6.25 9.89
N LEU A 8 -14.72 5.24 9.01
CA LEU A 8 -15.38 5.33 7.69
C LEU A 8 -16.71 4.57 7.65
N GLY A 9 -17.33 4.29 8.82
CA GLY A 9 -18.65 3.71 8.90
C GLY A 9 -19.68 4.58 8.15
N GLY A 10 -20.44 3.93 7.26
CA GLY A 10 -21.44 4.62 6.41
C GLY A 10 -20.88 5.22 5.12
N ILE A 11 -19.58 5.10 4.83
CA ILE A 11 -19.01 5.40 3.51
C ILE A 11 -19.08 4.14 2.64
N ARG A 12 -19.64 4.27 1.45
CA ARG A 12 -19.64 3.22 0.42
C ARG A 12 -18.67 3.58 -0.70
N VAL A 13 -17.81 2.63 -1.04
CA VAL A 13 -16.84 2.73 -2.12
C VAL A 13 -17.16 1.67 -3.16
N VAL A 14 -17.42 2.10 -4.42
CA VAL A 14 -17.48 1.19 -5.56
C VAL A 14 -16.17 1.29 -6.33
N SER A 15 -15.43 0.18 -6.40
CA SER A 15 -14.13 0.13 -7.05
C SER A 15 -14.18 -0.69 -8.32
N LEU A 16 -13.66 -0.11 -9.40
CA LEU A 16 -13.39 -0.76 -10.68
C LEU A 16 -11.88 -0.88 -10.92
N ALA A 17 -11.05 -0.56 -9.93
CA ALA A 17 -9.61 -0.67 -10.02
C ALA A 17 -9.16 -2.08 -9.67
N GLU A 18 -8.21 -2.60 -10.45
CA GLU A 18 -7.71 -3.97 -10.39
C GLU A 18 -6.22 -4.02 -9.97
N GLN A 19 -5.70 -5.21 -9.75
CA GLN A 19 -4.30 -5.61 -9.50
C GLN A 19 -3.77 -5.16 -8.14
N PHE A 20 -3.14 -3.96 -8.01
CA PHE A 20 -2.45 -3.58 -6.78
C PHE A 20 -2.90 -2.22 -6.22
N PRO A 21 -2.69 -1.04 -6.87
CA PRO A 21 -2.89 0.25 -6.19
C PRO A 21 -4.33 0.48 -5.75
N GLY A 22 -5.33 0.17 -6.61
CA GLY A 22 -6.74 0.26 -6.26
C GLY A 22 -7.18 -0.70 -5.18
N PRO A 23 -6.89 -2.01 -5.30
CA PRO A 23 -7.12 -2.98 -4.23
C PRO A 23 -6.44 -2.62 -2.90
N PHE A 24 -5.22 -2.07 -2.91
CA PHE A 24 -4.57 -1.62 -1.69
C PHE A 24 -5.27 -0.39 -1.08
N ALA A 25 -5.66 0.58 -1.89
CA ALA A 25 -6.44 1.73 -1.43
C ALA A 25 -7.75 1.29 -0.76
N THR A 26 -8.52 0.43 -1.43
CA THR A 26 -9.80 -0.04 -0.92
C THR A 26 -9.68 -0.98 0.28
N LEU A 27 -8.54 -1.69 0.42
CA LEU A 27 -8.19 -2.42 1.63
C LEU A 27 -8.09 -1.48 2.84
N LEU A 28 -7.33 -0.38 2.71
CA LEU A 28 -7.15 0.60 3.78
C LEU A 28 -8.48 1.24 4.19
N LEU A 29 -9.32 1.56 3.21
CA LEU A 29 -10.66 2.12 3.46
C LEU A 29 -11.59 1.11 4.13
N GLY A 30 -11.57 -0.15 3.68
CA GLY A 30 -12.38 -1.25 4.24
C GLY A 30 -12.00 -1.58 5.68
N ASP A 31 -10.71 -1.63 6.00
CA ASP A 31 -10.24 -1.86 7.37
C ASP A 31 -10.70 -0.75 8.33
N LEU A 32 -10.88 0.48 7.84
CA LEU A 32 -11.43 1.60 8.61
C LEU A 32 -12.97 1.63 8.61
N GLY A 33 -13.63 0.66 8.01
CA GLY A 33 -15.07 0.45 8.10
C GLY A 33 -15.90 0.88 6.89
N ALA A 34 -15.28 1.30 5.79
CA ALA A 34 -15.99 1.57 4.55
C ALA A 34 -16.62 0.28 3.98
N ASP A 35 -17.78 0.42 3.35
CA ASP A 35 -18.45 -0.64 2.60
C ASP A 35 -17.86 -0.69 1.19
N VAL A 36 -16.89 -1.59 0.96
CA VAL A 36 -16.18 -1.69 -0.32
C VAL A 36 -16.82 -2.74 -1.21
N ILE A 37 -17.25 -2.31 -2.40
CA ILE A 37 -17.79 -3.14 -3.47
C ILE A 37 -16.78 -3.15 -4.62
N GLN A 38 -16.22 -4.31 -4.93
CA GLN A 38 -15.29 -4.50 -6.04
C GLN A 38 -16.04 -5.02 -7.26
N ILE A 39 -16.02 -4.28 -8.35
CA ILE A 39 -16.54 -4.72 -9.65
C ILE A 39 -15.43 -5.47 -10.38
N GLU A 40 -15.74 -6.68 -10.82
CA GLU A 40 -14.79 -7.58 -11.47
C GLU A 40 -15.37 -8.14 -12.77
N ARG A 41 -14.51 -8.58 -13.66
CA ARG A 41 -14.93 -9.32 -14.87
C ARG A 41 -15.52 -10.68 -14.47
N PRO A 42 -16.58 -11.18 -15.16
CA PRO A 42 -17.16 -12.48 -14.85
C PRO A 42 -16.20 -13.64 -15.03
N ARG A 43 -15.25 -13.54 -15.98
CA ARG A 43 -14.24 -14.55 -16.26
C ARG A 43 -12.88 -14.11 -15.74
N GLY A 44 -12.33 -14.88 -14.79
CA GLY A 44 -11.02 -14.65 -14.18
C GLY A 44 -11.00 -13.55 -13.10
N GLY A 45 -11.99 -12.67 -13.06
CA GLY A 45 -12.05 -11.60 -12.07
C GLY A 45 -10.90 -10.59 -12.19
N ASP A 46 -10.48 -10.05 -11.06
CA ASP A 46 -9.25 -9.25 -10.94
C ASP A 46 -8.03 -10.11 -11.34
N PRO A 47 -7.12 -9.60 -12.19
CA PRO A 47 -5.92 -10.36 -12.58
C PRO A 47 -5.07 -10.86 -11.41
N SER A 48 -5.10 -10.18 -10.26
CA SER A 48 -4.38 -10.61 -9.05
C SER A 48 -4.91 -11.91 -8.44
N ARG A 49 -6.13 -12.37 -8.81
CA ARG A 49 -6.65 -13.71 -8.44
C ARG A 49 -5.75 -14.85 -8.91
N ALA A 50 -4.96 -14.59 -9.97
CA ALA A 50 -3.90 -15.48 -10.44
C ALA A 50 -2.78 -15.73 -9.43
N PHE A 51 -2.65 -14.83 -8.47
CA PHE A 51 -1.60 -14.83 -7.44
C PHE A 51 -2.28 -14.88 -6.06
N PRO A 52 -2.68 -16.07 -5.56
CA PRO A 52 -3.53 -16.20 -4.39
C PRO A 52 -3.03 -15.43 -3.16
N GLY A 53 -1.73 -15.43 -2.90
CA GLY A 53 -1.13 -14.68 -1.80
C GLY A 53 -1.31 -13.16 -1.94
N LEU A 54 -1.09 -12.61 -3.14
CA LEU A 54 -1.30 -11.20 -3.43
C LEU A 54 -2.78 -10.83 -3.32
N TYR A 55 -3.66 -11.63 -3.93
CA TYR A 55 -5.10 -11.38 -3.88
C TYR A 55 -5.63 -11.41 -2.44
N GLN A 56 -5.21 -12.40 -1.66
CA GLN A 56 -5.57 -12.51 -0.25
C GLN A 56 -5.08 -11.31 0.56
N ALA A 57 -3.85 -10.87 0.37
CA ALA A 57 -3.29 -9.73 1.08
C ALA A 57 -4.08 -8.43 0.85
N LEU A 58 -4.64 -8.23 -0.36
CA LEU A 58 -5.23 -6.96 -0.79
C LEU A 58 -6.76 -6.92 -0.78
N ASN A 59 -7.48 -8.06 -0.73
CA ASN A 59 -8.91 -8.08 -1.05
C ASN A 59 -9.83 -8.59 0.06
N ARG A 60 -9.30 -8.78 1.28
CA ARG A 60 -10.14 -9.14 2.44
C ARG A 60 -11.19 -8.07 2.74
N GLY A 61 -12.31 -8.50 3.28
CA GLY A 61 -13.36 -7.61 3.75
C GLY A 61 -14.22 -6.96 2.67
N LYS A 62 -13.87 -7.10 1.40
CA LYS A 62 -14.60 -6.55 0.27
C LYS A 62 -15.81 -7.41 -0.11
N ARG A 63 -16.71 -6.81 -0.88
CA ARG A 63 -17.81 -7.52 -1.55
C ARG A 63 -17.53 -7.55 -3.06
N SER A 64 -17.55 -8.73 -3.67
CA SER A 64 -17.28 -8.93 -5.09
C SER A 64 -18.57 -8.96 -5.90
N VAL A 65 -18.61 -8.17 -6.96
CA VAL A 65 -19.69 -8.13 -7.98
C VAL A 65 -19.06 -8.40 -9.33
N ALA A 66 -19.51 -9.41 -10.04
CA ALA A 66 -19.01 -9.76 -11.34
C ALA A 66 -19.95 -9.26 -12.46
N LEU A 67 -19.44 -8.33 -13.30
CA LEU A 67 -20.18 -7.71 -14.40
C LEU A 67 -19.30 -7.58 -15.64
N ASP A 68 -19.81 -8.01 -16.80
CA ASP A 68 -19.16 -7.72 -18.09
C ASP A 68 -19.60 -6.33 -18.58
N LEU A 69 -18.72 -5.34 -18.41
CA LEU A 69 -19.02 -3.95 -18.83
C LEU A 69 -19.14 -3.78 -20.36
N LYS A 70 -18.94 -4.83 -21.15
CA LYS A 70 -19.24 -4.85 -22.59
C LYS A 70 -20.71 -5.17 -22.85
N ASP A 71 -21.39 -5.81 -21.90
CA ASP A 71 -22.82 -6.03 -21.95
C ASP A 71 -23.57 -4.75 -21.52
N PRO A 72 -24.47 -4.20 -22.37
CA PRO A 72 -25.20 -2.98 -22.03
C PRO A 72 -26.07 -3.09 -20.76
N GLU A 73 -26.60 -4.27 -20.44
CA GLU A 73 -27.43 -4.49 -19.26
C GLU A 73 -26.56 -4.52 -17.99
N ALA A 74 -25.38 -5.19 -18.05
CA ALA A 74 -24.40 -5.19 -16.97
C ALA A 74 -23.80 -3.79 -16.75
N LEU A 75 -23.55 -3.05 -17.82
CA LEU A 75 -23.08 -1.66 -17.74
C LEU A 75 -24.11 -0.75 -17.06
N ALA A 76 -25.39 -0.87 -17.40
CA ALA A 76 -26.47 -0.14 -16.75
C ALA A 76 -26.60 -0.51 -15.27
N ALA A 77 -26.48 -1.80 -14.94
CA ALA A 77 -26.45 -2.28 -13.56
C ALA A 77 -25.26 -1.73 -12.76
N CYS A 78 -24.08 -1.68 -13.36
CA CYS A 78 -22.89 -1.06 -12.77
C CYS A 78 -23.12 0.44 -12.48
N ARG A 79 -23.67 1.19 -13.44
CA ARG A 79 -24.01 2.63 -13.25
C ARG A 79 -24.99 2.82 -12.10
N THR A 80 -26.02 1.99 -12.01
CA THR A 80 -27.00 2.02 -10.91
C THR A 80 -26.31 1.77 -9.56
N LEU A 81 -25.42 0.79 -9.50
CA LEU A 81 -24.67 0.47 -8.28
C LEU A 81 -23.73 1.63 -7.86
N ILE A 82 -23.03 2.25 -8.81
CA ILE A 82 -22.22 3.46 -8.59
C ILE A 82 -23.07 4.60 -8.05
N GLY A 83 -24.31 4.76 -8.52
CA GLY A 83 -25.24 5.78 -8.01
C GLY A 83 -25.54 5.66 -6.51
N THR A 84 -25.28 4.50 -5.90
CA THR A 84 -25.42 4.28 -4.44
C THR A 84 -24.15 4.59 -3.64
N ALA A 85 -23.06 4.97 -4.30
CA ALA A 85 -21.75 5.16 -3.68
C ALA A 85 -21.50 6.61 -3.27
N ASP A 86 -20.68 6.77 -2.21
CA ASP A 86 -20.07 8.05 -1.86
C ASP A 86 -18.79 8.27 -2.69
N VAL A 87 -18.07 7.17 -2.97
CA VAL A 87 -16.79 7.19 -3.71
C VAL A 87 -16.81 6.13 -4.80
N VAL A 88 -16.45 6.52 -6.02
CA VAL A 88 -16.05 5.59 -7.07
C VAL A 88 -14.55 5.67 -7.28
N LEU A 89 -13.91 4.50 -7.39
CA LEU A 89 -12.48 4.37 -7.59
C LEU A 89 -12.22 3.53 -8.85
N GLU A 90 -11.43 4.06 -9.77
CA GLU A 90 -11.12 3.34 -11.00
C GLU A 90 -9.62 3.35 -11.31
N GLY A 91 -9.15 2.34 -12.06
CA GLY A 91 -7.76 2.17 -12.47
C GLY A 91 -7.58 1.81 -13.95
N PHE A 92 -8.53 2.18 -14.79
CA PHE A 92 -8.44 1.95 -16.22
C PHE A 92 -7.45 2.92 -16.88
N ARG A 93 -7.02 2.58 -18.08
CA ARG A 93 -6.29 3.54 -18.91
C ARG A 93 -7.14 4.79 -19.13
N PRO A 94 -6.52 6.00 -19.15
CA PRO A 94 -7.24 7.25 -19.29
C PRO A 94 -8.27 7.26 -20.41
N GLY A 95 -9.47 7.73 -20.11
CA GLY A 95 -10.59 7.86 -21.04
C GLY A 95 -11.39 6.57 -21.30
N VAL A 96 -11.01 5.41 -20.77
CA VAL A 96 -11.78 4.16 -20.97
C VAL A 96 -13.17 4.27 -20.37
N LEU A 97 -13.30 4.61 -19.08
CA LEU A 97 -14.61 4.73 -18.44
C LEU A 97 -15.47 5.84 -19.01
N GLY A 98 -14.87 6.94 -19.47
CA GLY A 98 -15.60 7.99 -20.20
C GLY A 98 -16.30 7.47 -21.45
N ARG A 99 -15.62 6.59 -22.23
CA ARG A 99 -16.24 5.95 -23.42
C ARG A 99 -17.34 4.96 -23.07
N LEU A 100 -17.30 4.37 -21.89
CA LEU A 100 -18.35 3.48 -21.38
C LEU A 100 -19.53 4.24 -20.72
N GLY A 101 -19.49 5.57 -20.64
CA GLY A 101 -20.53 6.35 -19.96
C GLY A 101 -20.43 6.31 -18.43
N LEU A 102 -19.28 5.87 -17.90
CA LEU A 102 -18.97 5.82 -16.46
C LEU A 102 -17.88 6.85 -16.07
N GLY A 103 -17.64 7.87 -16.88
CA GLY A 103 -16.71 8.95 -16.53
C GLY A 103 -17.31 9.91 -15.49
N HIS A 104 -16.45 10.70 -14.84
CA HIS A 104 -16.86 11.66 -13.82
C HIS A 104 -18.00 12.56 -14.28
N ASP A 105 -17.88 13.20 -15.46
CA ASP A 105 -18.88 14.18 -15.94
C ASP A 105 -20.26 13.56 -16.17
N GLN A 106 -20.31 12.26 -16.51
CA GLN A 106 -21.58 11.55 -16.69
C GLN A 106 -22.18 11.12 -15.35
N LEU A 107 -21.35 10.64 -14.41
CA LEU A 107 -21.83 10.16 -13.11
C LEU A 107 -22.17 11.31 -12.16
N ALA A 108 -21.48 12.44 -12.25
CA ALA A 108 -21.77 13.64 -11.45
C ALA A 108 -23.12 14.28 -11.78
N GLN A 109 -23.69 13.99 -12.95
CA GLN A 109 -25.06 14.41 -13.29
C GLN A 109 -26.10 13.64 -12.47
N ASP A 110 -25.84 12.36 -12.21
CA ASP A 110 -26.76 11.50 -11.44
C ASP A 110 -26.52 11.67 -9.92
N ASN A 111 -25.27 11.86 -9.50
CA ASN A 111 -24.90 12.08 -8.12
C ASN A 111 -23.85 13.21 -8.00
N PRO A 112 -24.29 14.47 -7.81
CA PRO A 112 -23.37 15.62 -7.67
C PRO A 112 -22.44 15.56 -6.46
N ALA A 113 -22.73 14.72 -5.47
CA ALA A 113 -21.90 14.50 -4.29
C ALA A 113 -20.89 13.37 -4.46
N LEU A 114 -20.88 12.67 -5.60
CA LEU A 114 -19.99 11.56 -5.88
C LEU A 114 -18.55 12.03 -5.94
N VAL A 115 -17.69 11.37 -5.15
CA VAL A 115 -16.25 11.51 -5.24
C VAL A 115 -15.72 10.50 -6.27
N TYR A 116 -15.06 11.00 -7.30
CA TYR A 116 -14.50 10.18 -8.37
C TYR A 116 -12.98 10.18 -8.28
N VAL A 117 -12.36 9.03 -8.02
CA VAL A 117 -10.91 8.90 -7.92
C VAL A 117 -10.39 8.00 -9.05
N SER A 118 -9.57 8.58 -9.93
CA SER A 118 -8.83 7.83 -10.95
C SER A 118 -7.40 7.59 -10.49
N VAL A 119 -6.96 6.35 -10.43
CA VAL A 119 -5.54 6.01 -10.24
C VAL A 119 -4.97 5.51 -11.56
N SER A 120 -3.88 6.12 -12.00
CA SER A 120 -3.24 5.74 -13.27
C SER A 120 -1.72 5.88 -13.17
N GLY A 121 -0.99 5.35 -14.17
CA GLY A 121 0.46 5.39 -14.15
C GLY A 121 1.04 6.81 -14.15
N PHE A 122 0.58 7.65 -15.07
CA PHE A 122 1.14 8.99 -15.33
C PHE A 122 0.09 10.10 -15.31
N GLY A 123 -1.08 9.85 -14.73
CA GLY A 123 -2.19 10.81 -14.71
C GLY A 123 -3.02 10.80 -15.99
N GLN A 124 -4.07 11.61 -15.98
CA GLN A 124 -5.06 11.66 -17.07
C GLN A 124 -4.59 12.51 -18.26
N HIS A 125 -3.51 13.27 -18.10
CA HIS A 125 -2.97 14.20 -19.09
C HIS A 125 -1.44 14.08 -19.19
N GLY A 126 -0.86 14.69 -20.21
CA GLY A 126 0.59 14.77 -20.38
C GLY A 126 1.18 13.76 -21.36
N PRO A 127 2.48 13.91 -21.69
CA PRO A 127 3.14 13.13 -22.75
C PRO A 127 3.29 11.63 -22.44
N LEU A 128 3.28 11.24 -21.17
CA LEU A 128 3.43 9.85 -20.75
C LEU A 128 2.09 9.16 -20.46
N ARG A 129 0.96 9.86 -20.61
CA ARG A 129 -0.39 9.39 -20.27
C ARG A 129 -0.69 7.96 -20.73
N ASP A 130 -0.31 7.63 -21.94
CA ASP A 130 -0.63 6.34 -22.59
C ASP A 130 0.53 5.33 -22.53
N LEU A 131 1.65 5.68 -21.87
CA LEU A 131 2.81 4.80 -21.73
C LEU A 131 2.45 3.61 -20.82
N PRO A 132 2.58 2.36 -21.30
CA PRO A 132 2.41 1.19 -20.44
C PRO A 132 3.60 1.08 -19.48
N ALA A 133 3.30 0.91 -18.20
CA ALA A 133 4.32 0.75 -17.17
C ALA A 133 3.81 -0.11 -16.01
N HIS A 134 4.73 -0.71 -15.27
CA HIS A 134 4.54 -1.35 -13.99
C HIS A 134 5.50 -0.73 -12.97
N ASP A 135 5.35 -1.11 -11.73
CA ASP A 135 6.05 -0.53 -10.57
C ASP A 135 7.55 -0.25 -10.81
N LEU A 136 8.30 -1.25 -11.29
CA LEU A 136 9.74 -1.09 -11.56
C LEU A 136 10.02 0.05 -12.56
N THR A 137 9.17 0.21 -13.57
CA THR A 137 9.32 1.29 -14.57
C THR A 137 9.09 2.66 -13.92
N PHE A 138 8.09 2.79 -13.05
CA PHE A 138 7.84 4.04 -12.32
C PHE A 138 9.00 4.38 -11.40
N GLN A 139 9.54 3.41 -10.64
CA GLN A 139 10.69 3.64 -9.77
C GLN A 139 11.94 4.07 -10.55
N ALA A 140 12.19 3.46 -11.72
CA ALA A 140 13.30 3.82 -12.58
C ALA A 140 13.15 5.26 -13.12
N LEU A 141 11.97 5.61 -13.64
CA LEU A 141 11.71 6.95 -14.19
C LEU A 141 11.70 8.05 -13.11
N ALA A 142 11.29 7.72 -11.88
CA ALA A 142 11.30 8.64 -10.74
C ALA A 142 12.71 8.82 -10.11
N GLY A 143 13.75 8.14 -10.62
CA GLY A 143 15.11 8.25 -10.10
C GLY A 143 15.29 7.64 -8.71
N LEU A 144 14.48 6.63 -8.35
CA LEU A 144 14.57 5.92 -7.08
C LEU A 144 15.53 4.74 -7.10
N LEU A 145 15.93 4.29 -8.29
CA LEU A 145 16.92 3.22 -8.42
C LEU A 145 18.33 3.80 -8.40
N ASP A 146 19.25 3.07 -7.80
CA ASP A 146 20.67 3.40 -7.86
C ASP A 146 21.17 3.21 -9.31
N THR A 147 21.81 4.24 -9.86
CA THR A 147 22.36 4.18 -11.22
C THR A 147 23.75 3.56 -11.29
N ALA A 148 24.47 3.50 -10.16
CA ALA A 148 25.78 2.86 -10.06
C ALA A 148 25.67 1.35 -9.83
N GLU A 149 24.75 0.94 -8.97
CA GLU A 149 24.48 -0.48 -8.67
C GLU A 149 22.97 -0.77 -8.80
N PRO A 150 22.43 -0.89 -10.02
CA PRO A 150 21.00 -1.13 -10.20
C PRO A 150 20.58 -2.47 -9.62
N ARG A 151 19.55 -2.46 -8.76
CA ARG A 151 18.95 -3.66 -8.17
C ARG A 151 17.44 -3.59 -8.26
N ILE A 152 16.80 -4.73 -8.42
CA ILE A 152 15.34 -4.81 -8.38
C ILE A 152 14.90 -4.61 -6.92
N PRO A 153 14.03 -3.62 -6.64
CA PRO A 153 13.52 -3.39 -5.29
C PRO A 153 12.66 -4.56 -4.80
N HIS A 154 12.66 -4.80 -3.49
CA HIS A 154 11.80 -5.82 -2.87
C HIS A 154 10.34 -5.37 -2.74
N LEU A 155 10.07 -4.07 -2.80
CA LEU A 155 8.74 -3.51 -2.63
C LEU A 155 8.28 -2.75 -3.87
N ALA A 156 7.00 -2.92 -4.21
CA ALA A 156 6.32 -2.20 -5.27
C ALA A 156 5.91 -0.79 -4.78
N LEU A 157 6.87 0.13 -4.71
CA LEU A 157 6.69 1.46 -4.10
C LEU A 157 5.65 2.31 -4.84
N ALA A 158 5.62 2.26 -6.17
CA ALA A 158 4.64 3.02 -6.95
C ALA A 158 3.21 2.52 -6.69
N ASP A 159 3.02 1.21 -6.61
CA ASP A 159 1.74 0.60 -6.29
C ASP A 159 1.30 0.92 -4.86
N LEU A 160 2.21 0.83 -3.89
CA LEU A 160 1.93 1.11 -2.48
C LEU A 160 1.60 2.59 -2.26
N PHE A 161 2.45 3.51 -2.70
CA PHE A 161 2.21 4.94 -2.54
C PHE A 161 1.04 5.41 -3.41
N GLY A 162 0.91 4.92 -4.63
CA GLY A 162 -0.25 5.15 -5.47
C GLY A 162 -1.55 4.76 -4.78
N GLY A 163 -1.60 3.57 -4.17
CA GLY A 163 -2.74 3.11 -3.38
C GLY A 163 -2.99 3.96 -2.12
N MET A 164 -1.94 4.33 -1.37
CA MET A 164 -2.08 5.21 -0.20
C MET A 164 -2.63 6.58 -0.57
N PHE A 165 -2.10 7.23 -1.61
CA PHE A 165 -2.60 8.53 -2.08
C PHE A 165 -4.01 8.42 -2.66
N THR A 166 -4.36 7.29 -3.27
CA THR A 166 -5.73 7.01 -3.73
C THR A 166 -6.71 6.92 -2.54
N ALA A 167 -6.34 6.22 -1.46
CA ALA A 167 -7.14 6.19 -0.24
C ALA A 167 -7.23 7.57 0.42
N PHE A 168 -6.13 8.33 0.45
CA PHE A 168 -6.11 9.72 0.94
C PHE A 168 -7.03 10.63 0.12
N ALA A 169 -7.00 10.54 -1.22
CA ALA A 169 -7.90 11.28 -2.10
C ALA A 169 -9.38 10.93 -1.85
N ALA A 170 -9.70 9.64 -1.68
CA ALA A 170 -11.05 9.18 -1.37
C ALA A 170 -11.57 9.77 -0.05
N VAL A 171 -10.77 9.74 1.02
CA VAL A 171 -11.15 10.30 2.33
C VAL A 171 -11.28 11.82 2.27
N THR A 172 -10.32 12.50 1.65
CA THR A 172 -10.33 13.96 1.47
C THR A 172 -11.56 14.39 0.67
N GLY A 173 -11.85 13.69 -0.42
CA GLY A 173 -13.03 13.92 -1.24
C GLY A 173 -14.33 13.70 -0.47
N ALA A 174 -14.44 12.60 0.27
CA ALA A 174 -15.61 12.31 1.07
C ALA A 174 -15.86 13.37 2.16
N LEU A 175 -14.79 13.84 2.81
CA LEU A 175 -14.87 14.93 3.79
C LEU A 175 -15.35 16.25 3.13
N ALA A 176 -14.79 16.61 1.99
CA ALA A 176 -15.18 17.79 1.23
C ALA A 176 -16.66 17.69 0.75
N ALA A 177 -17.06 16.52 0.25
CA ALA A 177 -18.43 16.27 -0.20
C ALA A 177 -19.45 16.39 0.96
N ARG A 178 -19.12 15.85 2.15
CA ARG A 178 -19.98 15.99 3.33
C ARG A 178 -20.18 17.44 3.78
N SER A 179 -19.15 18.28 3.63
CA SER A 179 -19.24 19.69 4.03
C SER A 179 -19.91 20.59 2.98
N SER A 180 -19.73 20.28 1.70
CA SER A 180 -20.19 21.15 0.58
C SER A 180 -21.45 20.63 -0.13
N GLY A 181 -21.82 19.36 0.07
CA GLY A 181 -22.82 18.66 -0.72
C GLY A 181 -22.37 18.34 -2.16
N ARG A 182 -21.09 18.55 -2.48
CA ARG A 182 -20.53 18.33 -3.82
C ARG A 182 -19.29 17.47 -3.75
N GLY A 183 -19.27 16.42 -4.56
CA GLY A 183 -18.11 15.61 -4.80
C GLY A 183 -17.03 16.30 -5.65
N GLY A 184 -16.13 15.53 -6.21
CA GLY A 184 -15.09 16.06 -7.08
C GLY A 184 -14.34 14.95 -7.81
N TYR A 185 -13.56 15.35 -8.80
CA TYR A 185 -12.67 14.47 -9.55
C TYR A 185 -11.25 14.57 -9.01
N TYR A 186 -10.65 13.42 -8.69
CA TYR A 186 -9.31 13.28 -8.15
C TYR A 186 -8.46 12.42 -9.08
N ASP A 187 -7.44 13.01 -9.69
CA ASP A 187 -6.47 12.33 -10.55
C ASP A 187 -5.23 11.98 -9.72
N VAL A 188 -4.97 10.69 -9.55
CA VAL A 188 -3.82 10.17 -8.81
C VAL A 188 -2.88 9.48 -9.79
N ALA A 189 -1.75 10.13 -10.10
CA ALA A 189 -0.70 9.56 -10.91
C ALA A 189 0.32 8.83 -10.02
N MET A 190 0.54 7.54 -10.25
CA MET A 190 1.51 6.74 -9.49
C MET A 190 2.94 7.31 -9.60
N PHE A 191 3.30 7.82 -10.77
CA PHE A 191 4.58 8.49 -10.97
C PHE A 191 4.72 9.75 -10.10
N ASP A 192 3.70 10.60 -10.03
CA ASP A 192 3.71 11.82 -9.24
C ASP A 192 3.82 11.52 -7.72
N THR A 193 3.19 10.41 -7.28
CA THR A 193 3.32 9.97 -5.89
C THR A 193 4.75 9.62 -5.54
N LEU A 194 5.50 8.99 -6.45
CA LEU A 194 6.91 8.69 -6.25
C LEU A 194 7.78 9.95 -6.23
N LEU A 195 7.50 10.95 -7.08
CA LEU A 195 8.21 12.24 -7.03
C LEU A 195 7.96 12.93 -5.68
N THR A 196 6.74 12.86 -5.16
CA THR A 196 6.40 13.39 -3.83
C THR A 196 7.19 12.70 -2.72
N VAL A 197 7.31 11.38 -2.77
CA VAL A 197 8.10 10.59 -1.81
C VAL A 197 9.59 10.88 -1.92
N ALA A 198 10.08 11.12 -3.14
CA ALA A 198 11.48 11.48 -3.41
C ALA A 198 11.81 12.96 -3.14
N ALA A 199 10.89 13.75 -2.57
CA ALA A 199 11.06 15.19 -2.40
C ALA A 199 12.34 15.56 -1.64
N THR A 200 12.75 14.78 -0.63
CA THR A 200 13.99 15.02 0.13
C THR A 200 15.25 14.91 -0.72
N LYS A 201 15.21 14.15 -1.81
CA LYS A 201 16.31 14.02 -2.78
C LYS A 201 16.18 15.06 -3.90
N LEU A 202 14.99 15.28 -4.42
CA LEU A 202 14.76 16.12 -5.60
C LEU A 202 14.79 17.62 -5.29
N VAL A 203 14.22 18.05 -4.16
CA VAL A 203 14.11 19.47 -3.79
C VAL A 203 15.48 20.08 -3.53
N PRO A 204 16.41 19.47 -2.78
CA PRO A 204 17.78 20.00 -2.65
C PRO A 204 18.48 20.15 -4.00
N HIS A 205 18.38 19.14 -4.87
CA HIS A 205 18.98 19.19 -6.21
C HIS A 205 18.41 20.34 -7.05
N ALA A 206 17.09 20.52 -7.07
CA ALA A 206 16.42 21.60 -7.80
C ALA A 206 16.80 23.01 -7.31
N ASN A 207 17.20 23.14 -6.04
CA ASN A 207 17.59 24.40 -5.42
C ASN A 207 19.11 24.56 -5.30
N ALA A 208 19.90 23.70 -5.92
CA ALA A 208 21.37 23.69 -5.85
C ALA A 208 21.89 23.68 -4.39
N LEU A 209 21.18 23.02 -3.49
CA LEU A 209 21.61 22.80 -2.11
C LEU A 209 22.58 21.61 -2.05
N PRO A 210 23.49 21.57 -1.05
CA PRO A 210 24.33 20.40 -0.82
C PRO A 210 23.47 19.13 -0.66
N ALA A 211 24.00 18.00 -1.16
CA ALA A 211 23.40 16.70 -0.85
C ALA A 211 23.46 16.43 0.65
N ASP A 212 22.46 15.72 1.17
CA ASP A 212 22.51 15.28 2.57
C ASP A 212 23.63 14.24 2.77
N THR A 213 24.14 14.19 3.98
CA THR A 213 25.23 13.30 4.38
C THR A 213 24.77 12.22 5.36
N LEU A 214 23.48 12.09 5.61
CA LEU A 214 22.93 11.20 6.65
C LEU A 214 23.38 9.74 6.46
N GLY A 215 23.34 9.25 5.24
CA GLY A 215 23.79 7.90 4.89
C GLY A 215 25.32 7.74 4.75
N LEU A 216 26.11 8.81 4.99
CA LEU A 216 27.57 8.75 4.88
C LEU A 216 28.27 8.50 6.21
N ASP A 217 27.57 8.61 7.34
CA ASP A 217 28.17 8.30 8.65
C ASP A 217 28.53 6.80 8.74
N PRO A 218 29.73 6.43 9.22
CA PRO A 218 30.14 5.01 9.35
C PRO A 218 29.26 4.21 10.31
N GLY A 219 28.55 4.88 11.22
CA GLY A 219 27.55 4.27 12.10
C GLY A 219 26.18 4.05 11.44
N TYR A 220 26.03 4.37 10.15
CA TYR A 220 24.82 4.11 9.38
C TYR A 220 25.06 3.02 8.35
N GLY A 221 24.63 1.79 8.66
CA GLY A 221 24.93 0.65 7.77
C GLY A 221 24.39 -0.69 8.26
N LEU A 222 24.70 -1.72 7.47
CA LEU A 222 24.38 -3.10 7.76
C LEU A 222 25.68 -3.86 8.06
N PHE A 223 25.68 -4.66 9.13
CA PHE A 223 26.86 -5.35 9.64
C PHE A 223 26.54 -6.83 9.88
N ALA A 224 27.37 -7.72 9.32
CA ALA A 224 27.25 -9.15 9.52
C ALA A 224 27.73 -9.55 10.93
N THR A 225 27.02 -10.45 11.58
CA THR A 225 27.34 -11.00 12.89
C THR A 225 28.01 -12.38 12.76
N ALA A 226 28.58 -12.89 13.84
CA ALA A 226 29.31 -14.16 13.85
C ALA A 226 28.48 -15.39 13.48
N ASP A 227 27.13 -15.32 13.70
CA ASP A 227 26.18 -16.38 13.40
C ASP A 227 25.59 -16.29 11.98
N GLY A 228 26.12 -15.39 11.13
CA GLY A 228 25.69 -15.22 9.73
C GLY A 228 24.41 -14.44 9.54
N THR A 229 23.88 -13.83 10.59
CA THR A 229 22.77 -12.87 10.51
C THR A 229 23.29 -11.43 10.33
N TRP A 230 22.40 -10.44 10.38
CA TRP A 230 22.77 -9.05 10.17
C TRP A 230 22.10 -8.15 11.20
N VAL A 231 22.82 -7.09 11.57
CA VAL A 231 22.27 -5.97 12.33
C VAL A 231 22.40 -4.68 11.54
N SER A 232 21.42 -3.81 11.66
CA SER A 232 21.48 -2.44 11.17
C SER A 232 21.88 -1.50 12.31
N LEU A 233 22.72 -0.54 12.03
CA LEU A 233 22.93 0.63 12.86
C LEU A 233 22.42 1.86 12.10
N SER A 234 21.82 2.82 12.79
CA SER A 234 21.28 4.03 12.18
C SER A 234 21.71 5.31 12.91
N ILE A 235 22.99 5.41 13.19
CA ILE A 235 23.64 6.59 13.74
C ILE A 235 24.06 7.47 12.55
N ALA A 236 23.55 8.70 12.48
CA ALA A 236 23.86 9.64 11.39
C ALA A 236 24.73 10.79 11.87
N PHE A 237 24.14 11.78 12.53
CA PHE A 237 24.82 13.01 12.99
C PHE A 237 24.86 13.14 14.52
N GLU A 238 24.26 12.18 15.24
CA GLU A 238 24.11 12.23 16.70
C GLU A 238 25.41 11.76 17.39
N ASP A 239 26.21 12.72 17.86
CA ASP A 239 27.51 12.44 18.49
C ASP A 239 27.37 11.59 19.78
N HIS A 240 26.27 11.73 20.52
CA HIS A 240 26.04 10.93 21.73
C HIS A 240 25.79 9.44 21.44
N PHE A 241 25.09 9.10 20.35
CA PHE A 241 24.94 7.70 19.92
C PHE A 241 26.25 7.12 19.40
N TRP A 242 27.04 7.95 18.70
CA TRP A 242 28.37 7.56 18.27
C TRP A 242 29.28 7.24 19.45
N ALA A 243 29.34 8.10 20.46
CA ALA A 243 30.11 7.90 21.67
C ALA A 243 29.70 6.62 22.42
N ALA A 244 28.37 6.36 22.52
CA ALA A 244 27.84 5.13 23.08
C ALA A 244 28.26 3.90 22.27
N LEU A 245 28.23 3.98 20.93
CA LEU A 245 28.69 2.89 20.04
C LEU A 245 30.18 2.63 20.24
N CYS A 246 31.00 3.66 20.25
CA CYS A 246 32.45 3.51 20.48
C CYS A 246 32.75 2.85 21.83
N THR A 247 32.01 3.19 22.87
CA THR A 247 32.12 2.52 24.18
C THR A 247 31.72 1.06 24.10
N ALA A 248 30.59 0.75 23.45
CA ALA A 248 30.08 -0.62 23.30
C ALA A 248 30.98 -1.51 22.47
N LEU A 249 31.69 -0.93 21.49
CA LEU A 249 32.59 -1.64 20.58
C LEU A 249 34.07 -1.56 20.98
N ASP A 250 34.43 -0.96 22.11
CA ASP A 250 35.81 -0.71 22.55
C ASP A 250 36.63 0.03 21.48
N MET A 251 36.16 1.23 21.10
CA MET A 251 36.80 2.11 20.11
C MET A 251 37.15 3.49 20.71
N PRO A 252 38.02 3.55 21.74
CA PRO A 252 38.27 4.80 22.49
C PRO A 252 38.87 5.91 21.62
N ASP A 253 39.68 5.61 20.62
CA ASP A 253 40.33 6.58 19.75
C ASP A 253 39.35 7.27 18.78
N ALA A 254 38.14 6.72 18.64
CA ALA A 254 37.11 7.27 17.78
C ALA A 254 35.95 7.95 18.55
N HIS A 255 35.95 7.83 19.90
CA HIS A 255 34.84 8.22 20.76
C HIS A 255 34.39 9.69 20.58
N ASP A 256 35.33 10.61 20.50
CA ASP A 256 35.05 12.05 20.47
C ASP A 256 35.04 12.67 19.05
N LEU A 257 34.97 11.81 18.02
CA LEU A 257 34.90 12.29 16.64
C LEU A 257 33.54 12.93 16.35
N THR A 258 33.56 14.15 15.80
CA THR A 258 32.36 14.80 15.24
C THR A 258 31.88 14.07 13.98
N SER A 259 30.62 14.27 13.60
CA SER A 259 30.05 13.66 12.36
C SER A 259 30.91 13.95 11.12
N ALA A 260 31.39 15.18 10.93
CA ALA A 260 32.29 15.50 9.81
C ALA A 260 33.58 14.70 9.83
N GLN A 261 34.22 14.53 11.01
CA GLN A 261 35.43 13.75 11.15
C GLN A 261 35.19 12.25 10.92
N ARG A 262 34.02 11.74 11.30
CA ARG A 262 33.60 10.36 11.03
C ARG A 262 33.43 10.11 9.54
N ILE A 263 32.78 11.03 8.84
CA ILE A 263 32.57 10.96 7.39
C ILE A 263 33.91 10.96 6.65
N ASP A 264 34.85 11.82 7.02
CA ASP A 264 36.21 11.85 6.46
C ASP A 264 36.98 10.55 6.64
N ARG A 265 36.67 9.77 7.68
CA ARG A 265 37.30 8.48 8.02
C ARG A 265 36.36 7.29 7.76
N ARG A 266 35.29 7.48 6.98
CA ARG A 266 34.20 6.55 6.84
C ARG A 266 34.63 5.08 6.59
N GLU A 267 35.49 4.86 5.62
CA GLU A 267 35.90 3.51 5.23
C GLU A 267 36.60 2.77 6.38
N ALA A 268 37.55 3.43 7.04
CA ALA A 268 38.30 2.83 8.14
C ALA A 268 37.40 2.58 9.37
N LEU A 269 36.53 3.53 9.71
CA LEU A 269 35.62 3.39 10.84
C LEU A 269 34.54 2.33 10.56
N HIS A 270 33.98 2.29 9.37
CA HIS A 270 33.01 1.26 8.97
C HIS A 270 33.64 -0.14 9.01
N ALA A 271 34.86 -0.30 8.51
CA ALA A 271 35.60 -1.58 8.60
C ALA A 271 35.87 -1.99 10.05
N ALA A 272 36.24 -1.03 10.91
CA ALA A 272 36.46 -1.28 12.32
C ALA A 272 35.19 -1.70 13.07
N ILE A 273 34.04 -1.12 12.75
CA ILE A 273 32.74 -1.52 13.28
C ILE A 273 32.38 -2.93 12.78
N ALA A 274 32.54 -3.20 11.49
CA ALA A 274 32.24 -4.50 10.88
C ALA A 274 33.08 -5.62 11.50
N GLU A 275 34.36 -5.41 11.72
CA GLU A 275 35.24 -6.36 12.38
C GLU A 275 34.73 -6.74 13.78
N ARG A 276 34.37 -5.73 14.59
CA ARG A 276 33.91 -5.96 15.97
C ARG A 276 32.55 -6.65 16.01
N ILE A 277 31.63 -6.22 15.19
CA ILE A 277 30.29 -6.81 15.13
C ILE A 277 30.36 -8.26 14.66
N SER A 278 31.23 -8.59 13.72
CA SER A 278 31.41 -9.96 13.22
C SER A 278 32.01 -10.92 14.26
N ALA A 279 32.57 -10.44 15.36
CA ALA A 279 33.18 -11.24 16.40
C ALA A 279 32.15 -11.91 17.35
N GLN A 280 30.90 -11.46 17.38
CA GLN A 280 29.86 -11.95 18.28
C GLN A 280 28.57 -12.24 17.55
N PRO A 281 27.69 -13.14 18.06
CA PRO A 281 26.38 -13.42 17.48
C PRO A 281 25.39 -12.26 17.72
N ALA A 282 24.30 -12.24 16.96
CA ALA A 282 23.31 -11.17 17.03
C ALA A 282 22.67 -11.03 18.42
N ASP A 283 22.44 -12.12 19.16
CA ASP A 283 21.90 -12.08 20.53
C ASP A 283 22.79 -11.29 21.51
N HIS A 284 24.11 -11.37 21.33
CA HIS A 284 25.05 -10.56 22.11
C HIS A 284 24.85 -9.07 21.81
N TRP A 285 24.75 -8.73 20.51
CA TRP A 285 24.59 -7.33 20.09
C TRP A 285 23.24 -6.74 20.48
N ASP A 286 22.17 -7.53 20.49
CA ASP A 286 20.89 -7.07 21.01
C ASP A 286 20.99 -6.60 22.46
N ALA A 287 21.64 -7.40 23.32
CA ALA A 287 21.80 -7.03 24.72
C ALA A 287 22.68 -5.78 24.89
N VAL A 288 23.80 -5.70 24.16
CA VAL A 288 24.78 -4.61 24.26
C VAL A 288 24.21 -3.31 23.70
N LEU A 289 23.68 -3.33 22.46
CA LEU A 289 23.21 -2.13 21.77
C LEU A 289 21.93 -1.57 22.41
N ALA A 290 21.00 -2.45 22.80
CA ALA A 290 19.80 -2.02 23.54
C ALA A 290 20.17 -1.43 24.90
N GLY A 291 21.07 -2.07 25.65
CA GLY A 291 21.53 -1.60 26.96
C GLY A 291 22.22 -0.25 26.88
N ALA A 292 22.91 0.04 25.78
CA ALA A 292 23.57 1.32 25.52
C ALA A 292 22.64 2.39 24.90
N GLY A 293 21.40 2.05 24.60
CA GLY A 293 20.44 2.98 23.98
C GLY A 293 20.79 3.39 22.54
N ILE A 294 21.50 2.53 21.81
CA ILE A 294 21.94 2.79 20.44
C ILE A 294 20.83 2.44 19.45
N PRO A 295 20.56 3.29 18.42
CA PRO A 295 19.60 2.96 17.38
C PRO A 295 20.13 1.79 16.53
N TYR A 296 19.50 0.62 16.69
CA TYR A 296 19.87 -0.60 15.98
C TYR A 296 18.64 -1.46 15.67
N GLY A 297 18.78 -2.45 14.81
CA GLY A 297 17.77 -3.48 14.59
C GLY A 297 18.36 -4.71 13.92
N ARG A 298 17.81 -5.90 14.20
CA ARG A 298 18.10 -7.10 13.41
C ARG A 298 17.44 -7.03 12.05
N LEU A 299 18.02 -7.69 11.08
CA LEU A 299 17.33 -8.01 9.84
C LEU A 299 16.42 -9.21 10.08
N ASN A 300 15.13 -8.93 10.28
CA ASN A 300 14.13 -9.95 10.57
C ASN A 300 13.64 -10.64 9.30
N THR A 301 13.35 -11.93 9.40
CA THR A 301 12.59 -12.72 8.43
C THR A 301 11.08 -12.56 8.68
N ALA A 302 10.25 -13.13 7.80
CA ALA A 302 8.80 -13.17 8.01
C ALA A 302 8.43 -14.01 9.26
N GLU A 303 9.15 -15.10 9.51
CA GLU A 303 8.99 -15.96 10.68
C GLU A 303 9.29 -15.21 11.97
N ASP A 304 10.35 -14.41 11.99
CA ASP A 304 10.72 -13.58 13.15
C ASP A 304 9.58 -12.57 13.46
N LEU A 305 9.02 -11.93 12.45
CA LEU A 305 7.93 -10.97 12.62
C LEU A 305 6.64 -11.62 13.13
N LEU A 306 6.34 -12.87 12.72
CA LEU A 306 5.19 -13.61 13.23
C LEU A 306 5.35 -13.98 14.71
N ALA A 307 6.57 -14.15 15.18
CA ALA A 307 6.92 -14.46 16.57
C ALA A 307 7.22 -13.21 17.43
N ASP A 308 7.29 -12.03 16.83
CA ASP A 308 7.72 -10.80 17.51
C ASP A 308 6.70 -10.32 18.54
N PRO A 309 7.10 -10.13 19.80
CA PRO A 309 6.19 -9.73 20.89
C PRO A 309 5.63 -8.31 20.72
N HIS A 310 6.37 -7.38 20.09
CA HIS A 310 5.87 -6.04 19.79
C HIS A 310 4.81 -6.08 18.69
N VAL A 311 5.03 -6.87 17.63
CA VAL A 311 4.06 -7.09 16.55
C VAL A 311 2.78 -7.72 17.12
N ALA A 312 2.91 -8.70 18.03
CA ALA A 312 1.78 -9.32 18.72
C ALA A 312 1.04 -8.32 19.62
N LEU A 313 1.76 -7.55 20.44
CA LEU A 313 1.18 -6.49 21.29
C LEU A 313 0.42 -5.45 20.47
N ARG A 314 0.94 -5.08 19.32
CA ARG A 314 0.30 -4.15 18.37
C ARG A 314 -0.85 -4.78 17.60
N GLN A 315 -1.10 -6.08 17.75
CA GLN A 315 -2.16 -6.84 17.06
C GLN A 315 -2.09 -6.65 15.53
N MET A 316 -0.88 -6.64 14.96
CA MET A 316 -0.70 -6.40 13.53
C MET A 316 -1.23 -7.56 12.69
N PHE A 317 -1.04 -8.80 13.15
CA PHE A 317 -1.66 -9.98 12.55
C PHE A 317 -3.00 -10.27 13.21
N GLN A 318 -4.02 -10.46 12.39
CA GLN A 318 -5.38 -10.80 12.84
C GLN A 318 -5.89 -11.98 12.02
N SER A 319 -6.51 -12.95 12.71
CA SER A 319 -7.10 -14.12 12.08
C SER A 319 -8.63 -14.01 12.01
N ILE A 320 -9.20 -14.51 10.92
CA ILE A 320 -10.64 -14.57 10.68
C ILE A 320 -11.01 -16.00 10.32
N ALA A 321 -12.02 -16.55 11.01
CA ALA A 321 -12.64 -17.79 10.60
C ALA A 321 -13.47 -17.57 9.33
N THR A 322 -13.20 -18.35 8.29
CA THR A 322 -13.96 -18.36 7.03
C THR A 322 -14.50 -19.76 6.77
N PRO A 323 -15.45 -19.93 5.83
CA PRO A 323 -15.92 -21.27 5.44
C PRO A 323 -14.80 -22.18 4.92
N ASP A 324 -13.74 -21.60 4.39
CA ASP A 324 -12.59 -22.31 3.78
C ASP A 324 -11.42 -22.48 4.78
N GLY A 325 -11.62 -22.17 6.07
CA GLY A 325 -10.61 -22.24 7.13
C GLY A 325 -10.26 -20.90 7.74
N GLU A 326 -9.28 -20.89 8.65
CA GLU A 326 -8.77 -19.65 9.23
C GLU A 326 -7.84 -18.92 8.25
N GLN A 327 -8.02 -17.62 8.12
CA GLN A 327 -7.18 -16.76 7.29
C GLN A 327 -6.56 -15.66 8.14
N THR A 328 -5.24 -15.52 8.07
CA THR A 328 -4.49 -14.48 8.79
C THR A 328 -4.13 -13.33 7.86
N PHE A 329 -4.26 -12.11 8.37
CA PHE A 329 -4.03 -10.87 7.63
C PHE A 329 -3.22 -9.88 8.47
N ILE A 330 -2.52 -8.96 7.79
CA ILE A 330 -1.94 -7.77 8.41
C ILE A 330 -2.96 -6.64 8.32
N ARG A 331 -3.40 -6.09 9.46
CA ARG A 331 -4.31 -4.95 9.48
C ARG A 331 -3.62 -3.65 9.04
N GLN A 332 -4.40 -2.62 8.71
CA GLN A 332 -3.89 -1.26 8.56
C GLN A 332 -3.30 -0.74 9.91
N PRO A 333 -2.29 0.18 9.89
CA PRO A 333 -1.50 0.49 11.10
C PRO A 333 -2.20 1.39 12.12
N LEU A 334 -3.28 2.10 11.76
CA LEU A 334 -3.91 3.07 12.65
C LEU A 334 -4.63 2.38 13.83
N LEU A 335 -4.45 2.95 15.02
CA LEU A 335 -5.29 2.68 16.19
C LEU A 335 -6.19 3.89 16.39
N VAL A 336 -7.49 3.66 16.52
CA VAL A 336 -8.46 4.73 16.79
C VAL A 336 -8.90 4.57 18.24
N ASP A 337 -8.62 5.57 19.06
CA ASP A 337 -8.84 5.51 20.51
C ASP A 337 -8.21 4.26 21.18
N GLY A 338 -7.03 3.86 20.71
CA GLY A 338 -6.31 2.68 21.15
C GLY A 338 -6.87 1.35 20.61
N VAL A 339 -7.91 1.38 19.78
CA VAL A 339 -8.55 0.19 19.20
C VAL A 339 -8.00 -0.11 17.82
N ALA A 340 -7.61 -1.36 17.60
CA ALA A 340 -7.21 -1.85 16.29
C ALA A 340 -8.45 -2.12 15.43
N HIS A 341 -8.52 -1.47 14.27
CA HIS A 341 -9.49 -1.77 13.24
C HIS A 341 -8.85 -2.66 12.18
N GLY A 342 -9.54 -3.66 11.73
CA GLY A 342 -9.05 -4.63 10.75
C GLY A 342 -10.17 -5.40 10.07
N PRO A 343 -9.81 -6.44 9.33
CA PRO A 343 -10.74 -7.19 8.50
C PRO A 343 -11.83 -7.87 9.35
N ARG A 344 -13.05 -7.87 8.83
CA ARG A 344 -14.22 -8.51 9.44
C ARG A 344 -14.73 -9.71 8.64
N ARG A 345 -14.28 -9.82 7.42
CA ARG A 345 -14.60 -10.87 6.46
C ARG A 345 -13.32 -11.31 5.78
N GLY A 346 -13.27 -12.56 5.38
CA GLY A 346 -12.23 -13.08 4.52
C GLY A 346 -12.28 -12.47 3.12
N VAL A 347 -11.56 -13.07 2.23
CA VAL A 347 -11.51 -12.68 0.81
C VAL A 347 -12.76 -13.19 0.10
N PRO A 348 -13.48 -12.36 -0.70
CA PRO A 348 -14.68 -12.80 -1.38
C PRO A 348 -14.37 -13.75 -2.55
N ARG A 349 -15.25 -14.71 -2.79
CA ARG A 349 -15.28 -15.43 -4.06
C ARG A 349 -15.70 -14.50 -5.19
N LEU A 350 -15.30 -14.82 -6.42
CA LEU A 350 -15.67 -14.01 -7.59
C LEU A 350 -17.19 -13.95 -7.74
N GLY A 351 -17.74 -12.73 -7.76
CA GLY A 351 -19.17 -12.49 -7.92
C GLY A 351 -20.03 -12.90 -6.73
N GLU A 352 -19.46 -13.25 -5.59
CA GLU A 352 -20.16 -13.77 -4.40
C GLU A 352 -21.36 -12.91 -3.99
N HIS A 353 -21.26 -11.61 -4.16
CA HIS A 353 -22.28 -10.66 -3.71
C HIS A 353 -23.09 -10.02 -4.86
N THR A 354 -22.98 -10.56 -6.10
CA THR A 354 -23.59 -9.97 -7.28
C THR A 354 -25.12 -9.87 -7.13
N ALA A 355 -25.78 -10.99 -6.85
CA ALA A 355 -27.25 -11.01 -6.71
C ALA A 355 -27.72 -10.10 -5.58
N GLU A 356 -27.12 -10.20 -4.39
CA GLU A 356 -27.44 -9.40 -3.21
C GLU A 356 -27.38 -7.91 -3.52
N LEU A 357 -26.25 -7.45 -4.07
CA LEU A 357 -25.98 -6.03 -4.27
C LEU A 357 -26.80 -5.42 -5.40
N LEU A 358 -27.01 -6.13 -6.50
CA LEU A 358 -27.85 -5.69 -7.60
C LEU A 358 -29.32 -5.59 -7.18
N THR A 359 -29.81 -6.57 -6.41
CA THR A 359 -31.16 -6.54 -5.84
C THR A 359 -31.32 -5.36 -4.88
N ALA A 360 -30.35 -5.16 -3.98
CA ALA A 360 -30.38 -4.04 -3.03
C ALA A 360 -30.30 -2.66 -3.72
N ALA A 361 -29.70 -2.58 -4.91
CA ALA A 361 -29.66 -1.39 -5.75
C ALA A 361 -30.98 -1.17 -6.55
N GLY A 362 -31.98 -2.05 -6.38
CA GLY A 362 -33.29 -1.93 -7.03
C GLY A 362 -33.35 -2.45 -8.47
N ILE A 363 -32.38 -3.24 -8.89
CA ILE A 363 -32.38 -3.86 -10.22
C ILE A 363 -33.43 -4.99 -10.27
N ALA A 364 -34.18 -5.04 -11.35
CA ALA A 364 -35.28 -5.98 -11.51
C ALA A 364 -34.77 -7.44 -11.41
N PRO A 365 -35.50 -8.33 -10.68
CA PRO A 365 -35.06 -9.71 -10.47
C PRO A 365 -34.69 -10.46 -11.75
N ALA A 366 -35.47 -10.31 -12.82
CA ALA A 366 -35.20 -10.97 -14.11
C ALA A 366 -33.88 -10.50 -14.76
N VAL A 367 -33.41 -9.28 -14.48
CA VAL A 367 -32.11 -8.78 -14.91
C VAL A 367 -31.01 -9.39 -14.04
N VAL A 368 -31.20 -9.39 -12.71
CA VAL A 368 -30.26 -10.01 -11.77
C VAL A 368 -30.02 -11.48 -12.13
N ASP A 369 -31.08 -12.24 -12.39
CA ASP A 369 -30.98 -13.66 -12.76
C ASP A 369 -30.14 -13.86 -14.04
N ARG A 370 -30.32 -13.01 -15.05
CA ARG A 370 -29.54 -13.08 -16.30
C ARG A 370 -28.07 -12.74 -16.08
N LEU A 371 -27.78 -11.76 -15.25
CA LEU A 371 -26.39 -11.33 -14.99
C LEU A 371 -25.62 -12.31 -14.11
N VAL A 372 -26.31 -13.07 -13.25
CA VAL A 372 -25.71 -14.05 -12.36
C VAL A 372 -25.55 -15.44 -13.03
N ALA A 373 -26.42 -15.83 -13.97
CA ALA A 373 -26.39 -17.12 -14.63
C ALA A 373 -25.00 -17.53 -15.20
N PRO A 374 -24.25 -16.65 -15.88
CA PRO A 374 -22.93 -16.99 -16.39
C PRO A 374 -21.87 -17.29 -15.30
N LEU A 375 -22.09 -16.85 -14.06
CA LEU A 375 -21.16 -17.04 -12.95
C LEU A 375 -21.22 -18.46 -12.42
N SER A 376 -22.36 -19.14 -12.53
CA SER A 376 -22.54 -20.53 -12.08
C SER A 376 -21.84 -21.56 -12.99
N GLU A 377 -21.49 -21.17 -14.22
CA GLU A 377 -20.88 -22.05 -15.24
C GLU A 377 -19.36 -21.87 -15.34
N SER A 378 -18.76 -20.89 -14.67
CA SER A 378 -17.33 -20.63 -14.78
C SER A 378 -16.49 -21.52 -13.87
N THR A 379 -15.99 -22.62 -14.41
CA THR A 379 -14.85 -23.35 -13.84
C THR A 379 -13.61 -22.44 -13.85
N PRO A 380 -12.75 -22.44 -12.81
CA PRO A 380 -11.52 -21.66 -12.83
C PRO A 380 -10.67 -22.02 -14.05
N SER A 381 -10.43 -21.09 -14.92
CA SER A 381 -9.53 -21.28 -16.07
C SER A 381 -8.09 -21.28 -15.56
N PRO A 382 -7.26 -22.28 -15.92
CA PRO A 382 -5.84 -22.21 -15.60
C PRO A 382 -5.23 -21.02 -16.30
N ILE A 383 -4.39 -20.29 -15.56
CA ILE A 383 -3.75 -19.06 -15.97
C ILE A 383 -2.45 -19.41 -16.68
N TYR A 384 -2.27 -18.86 -17.86
CA TYR A 384 -0.98 -18.66 -18.52
C TYR A 384 -0.74 -17.18 -18.71
#